data_34f10999e37484e1f730bed8fd6311f9
#
_entry.id   34f10999e37484e1f730bed8fd6311f9
#
_cell.length_a   1.000
_cell.length_b   1.000
_cell.length_c   1.000
_cell.angle_alpha   90.00
_cell.angle_beta   90.00
_cell.angle_gamma   90.00
#
_symmetry.space_group_name_H-M   'P 1'
#
loop_
_entity.id
_entity.type
_entity.pdbx_description
1 polymer ?
#
loop_
_entity_poly.entity_id
_entity_poly.type
_entity_poly.pdbx_seq_one_letter_code
_entity_poly.pdbx_strand_id
1 'polypeptide(L)'
;MIARQSPKVAEAAQCDLSGNHARAVSLLAEACAHGDVEAMTRLGKRFLVAANAPDRPSHGAELIRTAARLGGAEAAAQLAVLSAIGMFVDQSWEAALAALTFSAERGWPAAQRQLRILAADRELADRESDPARWRQLAATIDAGRWHAPLTGATLSESPLVRHFPDFASAEVCEWLIDKSRGRLVRASVYSQQTRKEKISETRTNTWAMFNVLEADLVSVLVQVRMCANTGVPFRYLEPLSVLHYAVGEEITEHFDFVDPLQTPNYEQELAENGQRIVTFLVYLNDDYAGGKTEMPELGISHQGQKGEGLFFVNAHPNGDPDRRTVHAGRPPTQGEKWVVSQFMRSRPLF
;
A
#
# COMPACT_ATOMS: atom_id res chain seq x y z
N MET A 1 26.31 9.27 16.16
CA MET A 1 27.27 9.56 15.06
C MET A 1 26.54 9.36 13.74
N ILE A 2 26.33 10.43 12.98
CA ILE A 2 25.78 10.34 11.60
C ILE A 2 26.87 9.65 10.78
N ALA A 3 26.61 8.43 10.31
CA ALA A 3 27.53 7.72 9.44
C ALA A 3 27.78 8.59 8.19
N ARG A 4 29.04 8.88 7.89
CA ARG A 4 29.43 9.69 6.73
C ARG A 4 29.00 8.88 5.49
N GLN A 5 28.12 9.48 4.69
CA GLN A 5 27.67 8.86 3.43
C GLN A 5 28.90 8.47 2.56
N SER A 6 28.88 7.28 2.01
CA SER A 6 29.94 6.80 1.11
C SER A 6 30.08 7.74 -0.09
N PRO A 7 31.30 8.12 -0.50
CA PRO A 7 31.52 9.00 -1.65
C PRO A 7 30.84 8.49 -2.93
N LYS A 8 30.87 7.18 -3.18
CA LYS A 8 30.20 6.57 -4.35
C LYS A 8 28.69 6.66 -4.30
N VAL A 9 28.08 6.54 -3.11
CA VAL A 9 26.63 6.69 -2.94
C VAL A 9 26.22 8.14 -3.18
N ALA A 10 27.02 9.11 -2.72
CA ALA A 10 26.79 10.53 -3.00
C ALA A 10 26.92 10.86 -4.50
N GLU A 11 27.97 10.33 -5.17
CA GLU A 11 28.16 10.47 -6.62
C GLU A 11 27.02 9.82 -7.40
N ALA A 12 26.54 8.65 -6.99
CA ALA A 12 25.39 7.97 -7.62
C ALA A 12 24.12 8.84 -7.52
N ALA A 13 23.89 9.47 -6.37
CA ALA A 13 22.74 10.39 -6.21
C ALA A 13 22.86 11.60 -7.15
N GLN A 14 24.04 12.14 -7.35
CA GLN A 14 24.27 13.23 -8.30
C GLN A 14 24.06 12.79 -9.76
N CYS A 15 24.48 11.57 -10.11
CA CYS A 15 24.20 10.98 -11.42
C CYS A 15 22.68 10.84 -11.68
N ASP A 16 21.92 10.46 -10.66
CA ASP A 16 20.45 10.37 -10.78
C ASP A 16 19.81 11.74 -11.04
N LEU A 17 20.23 12.76 -10.32
CA LEU A 17 19.73 14.13 -10.52
C LEU A 17 20.00 14.66 -11.93
N SER A 18 21.10 14.19 -12.55
CA SER A 18 21.46 14.53 -13.94
C SER A 18 20.85 13.60 -14.98
N GLY A 19 20.02 12.62 -14.58
CA GLY A 19 19.41 11.63 -15.48
C GLY A 19 20.35 10.50 -15.92
N ASN A 20 21.59 10.45 -15.40
CA ASN A 20 22.56 9.39 -15.75
C ASN A 20 22.38 8.16 -14.84
N HIS A 21 21.21 7.52 -14.94
CA HIS A 21 20.83 6.38 -14.09
C HIS A 21 21.73 5.16 -14.27
N ALA A 22 22.22 4.91 -15.48
CA ALA A 22 23.13 3.79 -15.74
C ALA A 22 24.45 3.94 -14.96
N ARG A 23 25.02 5.16 -14.91
CA ARG A 23 26.21 5.45 -14.11
C ARG A 23 25.93 5.34 -12.62
N ALA A 24 24.76 5.81 -12.16
CA ALA A 24 24.34 5.68 -10.77
C ALA A 24 24.26 4.19 -10.33
N VAL A 25 23.67 3.32 -11.15
CA VAL A 25 23.63 1.87 -10.91
C VAL A 25 25.03 1.27 -10.84
N SER A 26 25.94 1.65 -11.75
CA SER A 26 27.34 1.18 -11.74
C SER A 26 28.07 1.57 -10.44
N LEU A 27 27.94 2.84 -10.02
CA LEU A 27 28.55 3.33 -8.79
C LEU A 27 28.02 2.63 -7.54
N LEU A 28 26.72 2.40 -7.48
CA LEU A 28 26.11 1.63 -6.40
C LEU A 28 26.60 0.18 -6.41
N ALA A 29 26.72 -0.47 -7.56
CA ALA A 29 27.22 -1.83 -7.68
C ALA A 29 28.70 -1.94 -7.23
N GLU A 30 29.54 -0.97 -7.61
CA GLU A 30 30.92 -0.87 -7.13
C GLU A 30 30.99 -0.70 -5.60
N ALA A 31 30.12 0.14 -5.01
CA ALA A 31 30.07 0.32 -3.57
C ALA A 31 29.59 -0.97 -2.86
N CYS A 32 28.59 -1.67 -3.42
CA CYS A 32 28.13 -2.97 -2.91
C CYS A 32 29.27 -4.01 -2.83
N ALA A 33 30.16 -4.05 -3.83
CA ALA A 33 31.31 -4.96 -3.84
C ALA A 33 32.29 -4.70 -2.68
N HIS A 34 32.25 -3.50 -2.10
CA HIS A 34 33.05 -3.12 -0.92
C HIS A 34 32.27 -3.20 0.41
N GLY A 35 31.08 -3.81 0.40
CA GLY A 35 30.30 -4.02 1.62
C GLY A 35 29.48 -2.79 2.06
N ASP A 36 29.27 -1.81 1.20
CA ASP A 36 28.51 -0.60 1.55
C ASP A 36 27.01 -0.92 1.72
N VAL A 37 26.52 -0.84 2.94
CA VAL A 37 25.13 -1.18 3.34
C VAL A 37 24.10 -0.24 2.72
N GLU A 38 24.43 1.06 2.61
CA GLU A 38 23.53 2.03 1.99
C GLU A 38 23.40 1.78 0.49
N ALA A 39 24.53 1.50 -0.18
CA ALA A 39 24.55 1.14 -1.60
C ALA A 39 23.74 -0.13 -1.88
N MET A 40 23.91 -1.18 -1.06
CA MET A 40 23.12 -2.41 -1.16
C MET A 40 21.62 -2.14 -1.01
N THR A 41 21.24 -1.32 -0.03
CA THR A 41 19.84 -0.95 0.21
C THR A 41 19.27 -0.20 -1.01
N ARG A 42 19.94 0.81 -1.49
CA ARG A 42 19.50 1.63 -2.63
C ARG A 42 19.43 0.82 -3.93
N LEU A 43 20.46 0.05 -4.24
CA LEU A 43 20.49 -0.79 -5.44
C LEU A 43 19.47 -1.90 -5.38
N GLY A 44 19.33 -2.54 -4.20
CA GLY A 44 18.34 -3.57 -3.95
C GLY A 44 16.91 -3.08 -4.19
N LYS A 45 16.56 -1.91 -3.68
CA LYS A 45 15.26 -1.27 -3.92
C LYS A 45 15.01 -1.00 -5.41
N ARG A 46 16.00 -0.52 -6.14
CA ARG A 46 15.87 -0.29 -7.60
C ARG A 46 15.62 -1.57 -8.38
N PHE A 47 16.36 -2.63 -8.06
CA PHE A 47 16.20 -3.91 -8.74
C PHE A 47 14.87 -4.59 -8.43
N LEU A 48 14.29 -4.39 -7.24
CA LEU A 48 12.99 -4.94 -6.86
C LEU A 48 11.85 -4.47 -7.77
N VAL A 49 11.91 -3.24 -8.28
CA VAL A 49 10.81 -2.61 -9.04
C VAL A 49 11.29 -2.04 -10.40
N ALA A 50 12.44 -2.45 -10.86
CA ALA A 50 13.07 -1.98 -12.10
C ALA A 50 13.15 -0.43 -12.22
N ALA A 51 13.25 0.30 -11.08
CA ALA A 51 13.23 1.75 -11.05
C ALA A 51 14.57 2.33 -11.56
N ASN A 52 14.61 2.78 -12.80
CA ASN A 52 15.80 3.29 -13.46
C ASN A 52 17.02 2.33 -13.35
N ALA A 53 16.73 1.03 -13.38
CA ALA A 53 17.71 -0.04 -13.23
C ALA A 53 17.20 -1.29 -13.98
N PRO A 54 18.09 -2.26 -14.30
CA PRO A 54 17.67 -3.53 -14.86
C PRO A 54 16.66 -4.26 -13.97
N ASP A 55 15.70 -4.95 -14.59
CA ASP A 55 14.74 -5.81 -13.90
C ASP A 55 15.47 -7.05 -13.35
N ARG A 56 15.77 -7.03 -12.05
CA ARG A 56 16.49 -8.09 -11.32
C ARG A 56 15.93 -8.26 -9.89
N PRO A 57 14.65 -8.53 -9.74
CA PRO A 57 13.99 -8.45 -8.42
C PRO A 57 14.56 -9.45 -7.41
N SER A 58 14.89 -10.69 -7.81
CA SER A 58 15.51 -11.67 -6.91
C SER A 58 16.88 -11.20 -6.40
N HIS A 59 17.70 -10.57 -7.27
CA HIS A 59 18.97 -9.97 -6.84
C HIS A 59 18.74 -8.76 -5.93
N GLY A 60 17.70 -7.96 -6.22
CA GLY A 60 17.27 -6.87 -5.35
C GLY A 60 16.96 -7.33 -3.93
N ALA A 61 16.17 -8.41 -3.79
CA ALA A 61 15.85 -9.01 -2.50
C ALA A 61 17.10 -9.54 -1.77
N GLU A 62 18.06 -10.15 -2.49
CA GLU A 62 19.33 -10.61 -1.91
C GLU A 62 20.19 -9.47 -1.37
N LEU A 63 20.27 -8.34 -2.11
CA LEU A 63 20.96 -7.14 -1.64
C LEU A 63 20.30 -6.57 -0.37
N ILE A 64 18.98 -6.48 -0.32
CA ILE A 64 18.22 -6.03 0.86
C ILE A 64 18.50 -6.96 2.06
N ARG A 65 18.43 -8.28 1.85
CA ARG A 65 18.72 -9.27 2.91
C ARG A 65 20.14 -9.14 3.42
N THR A 66 21.10 -8.97 2.54
CA THR A 66 22.51 -8.79 2.90
C THR A 66 22.73 -7.49 3.66
N ALA A 67 22.17 -6.37 3.19
CA ALA A 67 22.24 -5.09 3.87
C ALA A 67 21.62 -5.15 5.29
N ALA A 68 20.48 -5.81 5.43
CA ALA A 68 19.85 -6.02 6.75
C ALA A 68 20.77 -6.81 7.70
N ARG A 69 21.38 -7.91 7.24
CA ARG A 69 22.35 -8.70 8.04
C ARG A 69 23.58 -7.89 8.45
N LEU A 70 24.03 -6.95 7.61
CA LEU A 70 25.14 -6.05 7.92
C LEU A 70 24.74 -4.83 8.77
N GLY A 71 23.50 -4.79 9.26
CA GLY A 71 23.05 -3.78 10.21
C GLY A 71 22.23 -2.62 9.61
N GLY A 72 21.87 -2.70 8.34
CA GLY A 72 21.05 -1.69 7.66
C GLY A 72 19.63 -1.64 8.21
N ALA A 73 19.28 -0.55 8.93
CA ALA A 73 17.97 -0.41 9.53
C ALA A 73 16.84 -0.29 8.47
N GLU A 74 17.05 0.53 7.45
CA GLU A 74 16.11 0.66 6.33
C GLU A 74 15.93 -0.65 5.56
N ALA A 75 17.05 -1.34 5.28
CA ALA A 75 17.01 -2.65 4.61
C ALA A 75 16.24 -3.69 5.44
N ALA A 76 16.40 -3.67 6.77
CA ALA A 76 15.65 -4.55 7.66
C ALA A 76 14.14 -4.24 7.64
N ALA A 77 13.75 -2.98 7.62
CA ALA A 77 12.35 -2.58 7.45
C ALA A 77 11.78 -3.08 6.09
N GLN A 78 12.56 -2.98 5.01
CA GLN A 78 12.17 -3.51 3.71
C GLN A 78 12.08 -5.05 3.71
N LEU A 79 13.04 -5.72 4.35
CA LEU A 79 13.03 -7.18 4.51
C LEU A 79 11.80 -7.65 5.29
N ALA A 80 11.35 -6.88 6.28
CA ALA A 80 10.12 -7.17 7.02
C ALA A 80 8.91 -7.27 6.07
N VAL A 81 8.77 -6.33 5.13
CA VAL A 81 7.71 -6.36 4.11
C VAL A 81 7.85 -7.59 3.21
N LEU A 82 9.04 -7.84 2.66
CA LEU A 82 9.27 -8.99 1.77
C LEU A 82 8.94 -10.32 2.47
N SER A 83 9.32 -10.46 3.75
CA SER A 83 9.02 -11.65 4.56
C SER A 83 7.52 -11.78 4.86
N ALA A 84 6.82 -10.69 5.12
CA ALA A 84 5.39 -10.71 5.40
C ALA A 84 4.56 -11.15 4.18
N ILE A 85 4.93 -10.69 2.98
CA ILE A 85 4.19 -11.00 1.74
C ILE A 85 4.71 -12.23 0.99
N GLY A 86 5.86 -12.77 1.38
CA GLY A 86 6.49 -13.91 0.70
C GLY A 86 7.03 -13.58 -0.69
N MET A 87 7.53 -12.35 -0.90
CA MET A 87 8.07 -11.91 -2.18
C MET A 87 9.60 -12.11 -2.22
N PHE A 88 10.07 -13.03 -3.06
CA PHE A 88 11.48 -13.42 -3.23
C PHE A 88 12.14 -14.02 -1.97
N VAL A 89 11.37 -14.25 -0.92
CA VAL A 89 11.74 -14.93 0.32
C VAL A 89 10.55 -15.75 0.81
N ASP A 90 10.78 -16.74 1.66
CA ASP A 90 9.69 -17.50 2.26
C ASP A 90 8.81 -16.59 3.12
N GLN A 91 7.49 -16.74 3.00
CA GLN A 91 6.53 -15.98 3.80
C GLN A 91 6.65 -16.41 5.27
N SER A 92 6.89 -15.44 6.15
CA SER A 92 6.97 -15.66 7.59
C SER A 92 6.67 -14.38 8.36
N TRP A 93 5.61 -14.39 9.17
CA TRP A 93 5.29 -13.29 10.09
C TRP A 93 6.30 -13.15 11.23
N GLU A 94 6.86 -14.27 11.67
CA GLU A 94 7.93 -14.27 12.67
C GLU A 94 9.17 -13.55 12.13
N ALA A 95 9.63 -13.90 10.93
CA ALA A 95 10.76 -13.24 10.29
C ALA A 95 10.47 -11.77 10.00
N ALA A 96 9.25 -11.44 9.60
CA ALA A 96 8.82 -10.05 9.34
C ALA A 96 8.89 -9.19 10.62
N LEU A 97 8.32 -9.67 11.72
CA LEU A 97 8.36 -8.96 13.00
C LEU A 97 9.79 -8.88 13.56
N ALA A 98 10.59 -9.94 13.43
CA ALA A 98 12.00 -9.91 13.83
C ALA A 98 12.80 -8.85 13.04
N ALA A 99 12.60 -8.77 11.73
CA ALA A 99 13.27 -7.77 10.89
C ALA A 99 12.81 -6.33 11.21
N LEU A 100 11.51 -6.12 11.47
CA LEU A 100 10.99 -4.81 11.90
C LEU A 100 11.55 -4.41 13.26
N THR A 101 11.60 -5.36 14.22
CA THR A 101 12.19 -5.13 15.56
C THR A 101 13.65 -4.75 15.46
N PHE A 102 14.43 -5.49 14.67
CA PHE A 102 15.84 -5.18 14.43
C PHE A 102 16.03 -3.77 13.83
N SER A 103 15.15 -3.36 12.91
CA SER A 103 15.14 -2.00 12.35
C SER A 103 14.87 -0.93 13.42
N ALA A 104 13.89 -1.18 14.28
CA ALA A 104 13.52 -0.28 15.39
C ALA A 104 14.63 -0.14 16.42
N GLU A 105 15.30 -1.24 16.80
CA GLU A 105 16.45 -1.26 17.71
C GLU A 105 17.63 -0.42 17.20
N ARG A 106 17.73 -0.25 15.89
CA ARG A 106 18.74 0.60 15.24
C ARG A 106 18.30 2.02 15.02
N GLY A 107 17.18 2.42 15.64
CA GLY A 107 16.68 3.77 15.64
C GLY A 107 15.96 4.20 14.36
N TRP A 108 15.45 3.23 13.54
CA TRP A 108 14.64 3.58 12.37
C TRP A 108 13.25 4.06 12.80
N PRO A 109 12.94 5.37 12.66
CA PRO A 109 11.73 5.93 13.29
C PRO A 109 10.44 5.31 12.77
N ALA A 110 10.39 4.99 11.46
CA ALA A 110 9.21 4.37 10.86
C ALA A 110 8.96 2.97 11.43
N ALA A 111 10.00 2.16 11.69
CA ALA A 111 9.85 0.84 12.30
C ALA A 111 9.38 0.94 13.76
N GLN A 112 9.93 1.90 14.52
CA GLN A 112 9.52 2.18 15.90
C GLN A 112 8.04 2.54 15.98
N ARG A 113 7.57 3.45 15.10
CA ARG A 113 6.16 3.84 15.06
C ARG A 113 5.26 2.67 14.64
N GLN A 114 5.66 1.86 13.66
CA GLN A 114 4.91 0.66 13.28
C GLN A 114 4.74 -0.32 14.43
N LEU A 115 5.80 -0.64 15.19
CA LEU A 115 5.71 -1.53 16.34
C LEU A 115 4.72 -1.01 17.38
N ARG A 116 4.74 0.30 17.69
CA ARG A 116 3.77 0.91 18.62
C ARG A 116 2.32 0.73 18.13
N ILE A 117 2.06 1.04 16.87
CA ILE A 117 0.72 0.90 16.27
C ILE A 117 0.24 -0.55 16.34
N LEU A 118 1.10 -1.49 15.96
CA LEU A 118 0.75 -2.92 15.90
C LEU A 118 0.57 -3.53 17.29
N ALA A 119 1.32 -3.06 18.29
CA ALA A 119 1.17 -3.45 19.69
C ALA A 119 0.01 -2.73 20.40
N ALA A 120 -0.66 -1.78 19.74
CA ALA A 120 -1.67 -0.89 20.32
C ALA A 120 -1.17 -0.15 21.58
N ASP A 121 0.12 0.23 21.57
CA ASP A 121 0.78 0.91 22.68
C ASP A 121 0.51 2.42 22.61
N ARG A 122 -0.30 2.90 23.55
CA ARG A 122 -0.71 4.32 23.69
C ARG A 122 0.15 5.12 24.67
N GLU A 123 1.00 4.47 25.46
CA GLU A 123 1.70 5.12 26.60
C GLU A 123 3.04 5.74 26.21
N LEU A 124 3.52 5.52 25.00
CA LEU A 124 4.87 5.87 24.63
C LEU A 124 5.00 7.24 23.98
N ALA A 125 5.20 8.24 24.83
CA ALA A 125 5.84 9.49 24.43
C ALA A 125 7.38 9.29 24.36
N ASP A 126 7.95 9.65 23.23
CA ASP A 126 9.31 10.15 22.92
C ASP A 126 10.57 9.74 23.75
N ARG A 127 10.56 8.76 24.63
CA ARG A 127 11.69 8.51 25.54
C ARG A 127 12.46 7.21 25.34
N GLU A 128 12.44 6.58 24.15
CA GLU A 128 12.99 5.24 24.09
C GLU A 128 14.16 5.04 23.14
N SER A 129 15.34 5.12 23.73
CA SER A 129 16.60 4.62 23.16
C SER A 129 16.92 3.17 23.60
N ASP A 130 16.08 2.51 24.41
CA ASP A 130 16.36 1.14 24.88
C ASP A 130 15.92 0.10 23.84
N PRO A 131 16.87 -0.63 23.22
CA PRO A 131 16.56 -1.71 22.28
C PRO A 131 15.70 -2.83 22.86
N ALA A 132 15.80 -3.10 24.16
CA ALA A 132 15.02 -4.17 24.81
C ALA A 132 13.51 -3.89 24.75
N ARG A 133 13.12 -2.61 24.76
CA ARG A 133 11.72 -2.21 24.69
C ARG A 133 11.08 -2.63 23.36
N TRP A 134 11.78 -2.51 22.25
CA TRP A 134 11.24 -2.88 20.94
C TRP A 134 10.96 -4.37 20.84
N ARG A 135 11.80 -5.21 21.45
CA ARG A 135 11.55 -6.67 21.57
C ARG A 135 10.33 -6.96 22.43
N GLN A 136 10.18 -6.25 23.55
CA GLN A 136 9.01 -6.41 24.41
C GLN A 136 7.71 -6.06 23.66
N LEU A 137 7.68 -4.92 22.94
CA LEU A 137 6.54 -4.55 22.12
C LEU A 137 6.26 -5.57 21.03
N ALA A 138 7.27 -5.99 20.29
CA ALA A 138 7.11 -6.99 19.24
C ALA A 138 6.51 -8.31 19.76
N ALA A 139 6.89 -8.73 20.98
CA ALA A 139 6.35 -9.92 21.61
C ALA A 139 4.85 -9.82 21.97
N THR A 140 4.27 -8.62 22.04
CA THR A 140 2.83 -8.42 22.28
C THR A 140 2.01 -8.41 21.00
N ILE A 141 2.65 -8.35 19.83
CA ILE A 141 1.96 -8.26 18.54
C ILE A 141 1.45 -9.64 18.13
N ASP A 142 0.14 -9.79 18.09
CA ASP A 142 -0.52 -10.95 17.50
C ASP A 142 -0.90 -10.67 16.04
N ALA A 143 -0.05 -11.14 15.12
CA ALA A 143 -0.35 -11.04 13.69
C ALA A 143 -1.56 -11.91 13.30
N GLY A 144 -1.85 -12.98 14.04
CA GLY A 144 -2.96 -13.90 13.78
C GLY A 144 -4.33 -13.22 13.83
N ARG A 145 -4.50 -12.21 14.68
CA ARG A 145 -5.75 -11.42 14.78
C ARG A 145 -6.14 -10.71 13.47
N TRP A 146 -5.17 -10.46 12.58
CA TRP A 146 -5.41 -9.82 11.30
C TRP A 146 -5.88 -10.80 10.23
N HIS A 147 -5.66 -12.11 10.47
CA HIS A 147 -6.12 -13.19 9.61
C HIS A 147 -7.54 -13.66 9.95
N ALA A 148 -8.11 -13.20 11.07
CA ALA A 148 -9.47 -13.54 11.45
C ALA A 148 -10.48 -12.64 10.73
N PRO A 149 -11.55 -13.19 10.11
CA PRO A 149 -12.61 -12.39 9.55
C PRO A 149 -13.37 -11.66 10.66
N LEU A 150 -13.79 -10.44 10.36
CA LEU A 150 -14.58 -9.61 11.26
C LEU A 150 -16.07 -9.87 11.09
N THR A 151 -16.84 -9.62 12.14
CA THR A 151 -18.29 -9.54 12.03
C THR A 151 -18.66 -8.24 11.34
N GLY A 152 -19.40 -8.32 10.24
CA GLY A 152 -19.85 -7.16 9.47
C GLY A 152 -21.33 -7.26 9.11
N ALA A 153 -21.92 -6.14 8.76
CA ALA A 153 -23.30 -6.07 8.25
C ALA A 153 -23.32 -6.26 6.73
N THR A 154 -24.29 -6.98 6.21
CA THR A 154 -24.58 -7.09 4.79
C THR A 154 -25.53 -5.97 4.39
N LEU A 155 -25.11 -5.10 3.48
CA LEU A 155 -25.92 -4.01 2.92
C LEU A 155 -26.65 -4.42 1.65
N SER A 156 -26.09 -5.39 0.89
CA SER A 156 -26.69 -6.01 -0.28
C SER A 156 -26.17 -7.44 -0.41
N GLU A 157 -27.05 -8.38 -0.73
CA GLU A 157 -26.69 -9.79 -0.97
C GLU A 157 -26.25 -10.04 -2.42
N SER A 158 -26.72 -9.25 -3.37
CA SER A 158 -26.37 -9.42 -4.79
C SER A 158 -26.51 -8.09 -5.56
N PRO A 159 -25.37 -7.49 -6.00
CA PRO A 159 -24.00 -7.83 -5.66
C PRO A 159 -23.75 -7.76 -4.15
N LEU A 160 -22.85 -8.60 -3.65
CA LEU A 160 -22.53 -8.59 -2.23
C LEU A 160 -21.84 -7.28 -1.85
N VAL A 161 -22.44 -6.56 -0.87
CA VAL A 161 -21.86 -5.37 -0.24
C VAL A 161 -21.85 -5.57 1.26
N ARG A 162 -20.67 -5.47 1.88
CA ARG A 162 -20.51 -5.64 3.33
C ARG A 162 -19.81 -4.45 3.96
N HIS A 163 -20.25 -4.12 5.17
CA HIS A 163 -19.74 -3.04 6.00
C HIS A 163 -19.22 -3.58 7.35
N PHE A 164 -18.11 -2.99 7.83
CA PHE A 164 -17.40 -3.36 9.06
C PHE A 164 -17.14 -2.09 9.87
N PRO A 165 -17.78 -1.87 11.02
CA PRO A 165 -17.65 -0.63 11.79
C PRO A 165 -16.25 -0.43 12.40
N ASP A 166 -15.55 -1.52 12.74
CA ASP A 166 -14.26 -1.51 13.45
C ASP A 166 -13.17 -2.22 12.64
N PHE A 167 -13.01 -1.84 11.37
CA PHE A 167 -12.05 -2.49 10.49
C PHE A 167 -10.60 -2.10 10.80
N ALA A 168 -10.33 -0.83 11.11
CA ALA A 168 -9.01 -0.33 11.43
C ALA A 168 -9.04 0.60 12.66
N SER A 169 -7.99 0.57 13.49
CA SER A 169 -7.87 1.51 14.61
C SER A 169 -7.56 2.93 14.14
N ALA A 170 -7.80 3.92 15.01
CA ALA A 170 -7.50 5.31 14.72
C ALA A 170 -6.01 5.53 14.38
N GLU A 171 -5.10 4.84 15.10
CA GLU A 171 -3.66 4.93 14.89
C GLU A 171 -3.24 4.38 13.52
N VAL A 172 -3.89 3.31 13.04
CA VAL A 172 -3.69 2.76 11.68
C VAL A 172 -4.17 3.77 10.63
N CYS A 173 -5.32 4.39 10.85
CA CYS A 173 -5.87 5.39 9.93
C CYS A 173 -4.93 6.62 9.83
N GLU A 174 -4.48 7.14 10.97
CA GLU A 174 -3.55 8.26 11.03
C GLU A 174 -2.20 7.93 10.37
N TRP A 175 -1.69 6.72 10.57
CA TRP A 175 -0.47 6.25 9.90
C TRP A 175 -0.60 6.30 8.38
N LEU A 176 -1.70 5.79 7.84
CA LEU A 176 -1.93 5.74 6.38
C LEU A 176 -2.12 7.14 5.79
N ILE A 177 -2.79 8.06 6.51
CA ILE A 177 -2.91 9.47 6.11
C ILE A 177 -1.54 10.14 6.08
N ASP A 178 -0.78 10.06 7.18
CA ASP A 178 0.56 10.69 7.29
C ASP A 178 1.50 10.21 6.19
N LYS A 179 1.48 8.91 5.93
CA LYS A 179 2.28 8.29 4.90
C LYS A 179 1.92 8.76 3.49
N SER A 180 0.68 9.15 3.29
CA SER A 180 0.14 9.58 1.98
C SER A 180 0.37 11.06 1.70
N ARG A 181 0.36 11.95 2.73
CA ARG A 181 0.36 13.42 2.56
C ARG A 181 1.46 13.94 1.65
N GLY A 182 2.68 13.42 1.75
CA GLY A 182 3.82 13.87 0.92
C GLY A 182 3.92 13.21 -0.46
N ARG A 183 2.93 12.39 -0.85
CA ARG A 183 2.98 11.54 -2.05
C ARG A 183 1.76 11.69 -2.95
N LEU A 184 0.84 12.57 -2.58
CA LEU A 184 -0.38 12.78 -3.34
C LEU A 184 -0.07 13.31 -4.73
N VAL A 185 -0.59 12.64 -5.74
CA VAL A 185 -0.60 13.09 -7.12
C VAL A 185 -2.05 13.23 -7.59
N ARG A 186 -2.30 14.16 -8.51
CA ARG A 186 -3.64 14.30 -9.07
C ARG A 186 -3.99 13.04 -9.85
N ALA A 187 -5.21 12.56 -9.68
CA ALA A 187 -5.67 11.41 -10.42
C ALA A 187 -5.69 11.74 -11.92
N SER A 188 -4.93 10.98 -12.69
CA SER A 188 -4.89 11.04 -14.15
C SER A 188 -5.57 9.82 -14.72
N VAL A 189 -6.19 9.99 -15.90
CA VAL A 189 -6.68 8.87 -16.72
C VAL A 189 -5.72 8.76 -17.90
N TYR A 190 -5.20 7.57 -18.14
CA TYR A 190 -4.36 7.35 -19.33
C TYR A 190 -5.22 7.50 -20.59
N SER A 191 -4.97 8.55 -21.37
CA SER A 191 -5.58 8.75 -22.69
C SER A 191 -4.82 7.96 -23.73
N GLN A 192 -5.42 6.91 -24.26
CA GLN A 192 -4.82 6.12 -25.33
C GLN A 192 -4.76 6.85 -26.66
N GLN A 193 -5.68 7.82 -26.90
CA GLN A 193 -5.67 8.63 -28.10
C GLN A 193 -4.43 9.52 -28.19
N THR A 194 -3.93 10.01 -27.06
CA THR A 194 -2.76 10.88 -27.01
C THR A 194 -1.49 10.20 -26.49
N ARG A 195 -1.59 8.95 -25.99
CA ARG A 195 -0.54 8.22 -25.24
C ARG A 195 0.07 9.04 -24.11
N LYS A 196 -0.73 9.92 -23.50
CA LYS A 196 -0.35 10.77 -22.38
C LYS A 196 -1.38 10.65 -21.27
N GLU A 197 -0.93 10.82 -20.05
CA GLU A 197 -1.83 11.01 -18.92
C GLU A 197 -2.64 12.30 -19.15
N LYS A 198 -3.96 12.19 -19.08
CA LYS A 198 -4.88 13.34 -19.13
C LYS A 198 -5.51 13.49 -17.77
N ILE A 199 -5.49 14.70 -17.24
CA ILE A 199 -6.27 15.05 -16.05
C ILE A 199 -7.74 14.76 -16.36
N SER A 200 -8.35 13.91 -15.54
CA SER A 200 -9.76 13.55 -15.71
C SER A 200 -10.64 14.65 -15.13
N GLU A 201 -11.64 15.09 -15.87
CA GLU A 201 -12.70 15.96 -15.35
C GLU A 201 -13.69 15.21 -14.46
N THR A 202 -13.79 13.89 -14.63
CA THR A 202 -14.67 12.99 -13.87
C THR A 202 -14.02 12.44 -12.59
N ARG A 203 -12.72 12.72 -12.39
CA ARG A 203 -11.95 12.30 -11.23
C ARG A 203 -11.03 13.44 -10.81
N THR A 204 -11.50 14.24 -9.86
CA THR A 204 -10.81 15.47 -9.44
C THR A 204 -9.96 15.31 -8.19
N ASN A 205 -10.09 14.19 -7.47
CA ASN A 205 -9.35 13.86 -6.28
C ASN A 205 -7.85 13.64 -6.53
N THR A 206 -7.07 13.64 -5.45
CA THR A 206 -5.67 13.21 -5.43
C THR A 206 -5.54 11.80 -4.84
N TRP A 207 -4.43 11.13 -5.08
CA TRP A 207 -4.18 9.79 -4.58
C TRP A 207 -2.70 9.51 -4.36
N ALA A 208 -2.40 8.55 -3.49
CA ALA A 208 -1.07 7.98 -3.31
C ALA A 208 -1.17 6.46 -3.41
N MET A 209 -0.24 5.83 -4.14
CA MET A 209 -0.15 4.38 -4.30
C MET A 209 1.10 3.86 -3.57
N PHE A 210 0.98 2.70 -2.95
CA PHE A 210 2.05 2.05 -2.21
C PHE A 210 2.42 0.73 -2.86
N ASN A 211 3.46 0.73 -3.69
CA ASN A 211 4.07 -0.50 -4.20
C ASN A 211 4.91 -1.17 -3.09
N VAL A 212 5.61 -2.26 -3.42
CA VAL A 212 6.41 -3.03 -2.45
C VAL A 212 7.49 -2.21 -1.72
N LEU A 213 7.98 -1.12 -2.31
CA LEU A 213 8.98 -0.25 -1.68
C LEU A 213 8.37 0.75 -0.71
N GLU A 214 7.13 1.13 -0.93
CA GLU A 214 6.37 2.01 -0.07
C GLU A 214 5.53 1.26 0.96
N ALA A 215 5.29 -0.05 0.78
CA ALA A 215 4.58 -0.86 1.75
C ALA A 215 5.34 -0.92 3.10
N ASP A 216 4.61 -1.19 4.16
CA ASP A 216 5.11 -1.45 5.50
C ASP A 216 4.22 -2.48 6.22
N LEU A 217 4.60 -2.97 7.41
CA LEU A 217 3.82 -4.02 8.06
C LEU A 217 2.42 -3.56 8.46
N VAL A 218 2.20 -2.28 8.72
CA VAL A 218 0.85 -1.77 9.03
C VAL A 218 -0.04 -1.88 7.79
N SER A 219 0.42 -1.39 6.63
CA SER A 219 -0.34 -1.47 5.38
C SER A 219 -0.55 -2.92 4.92
N VAL A 220 0.47 -3.79 5.07
CA VAL A 220 0.36 -5.22 4.72
C VAL A 220 -0.66 -5.92 5.61
N LEU A 221 -0.68 -5.66 6.93
CA LEU A 221 -1.67 -6.27 7.83
C LEU A 221 -3.10 -5.77 7.57
N VAL A 222 -3.28 -4.51 7.17
CA VAL A 222 -4.57 -4.01 6.68
C VAL A 222 -5.04 -4.81 5.46
N GLN A 223 -4.15 -5.06 4.49
CA GLN A 223 -4.44 -5.87 3.30
C GLN A 223 -4.74 -7.34 3.67
N VAL A 224 -3.99 -7.93 4.62
CA VAL A 224 -4.26 -9.28 5.15
C VAL A 224 -5.66 -9.37 5.75
N ARG A 225 -6.09 -8.36 6.52
CA ARG A 225 -7.46 -8.30 7.06
C ARG A 225 -8.51 -8.17 5.95
N MET A 226 -8.23 -7.43 4.88
CA MET A 226 -9.11 -7.40 3.71
C MET A 226 -9.24 -8.79 3.08
N CYS A 227 -8.13 -9.51 2.91
CA CYS A 227 -8.13 -10.88 2.41
C CYS A 227 -8.96 -11.83 3.29
N ALA A 228 -8.82 -11.73 4.61
CA ALA A 228 -9.57 -12.54 5.57
C ALA A 228 -11.10 -12.33 5.46
N ASN A 229 -11.53 -11.11 5.14
CA ASN A 229 -12.95 -10.76 5.05
C ASN A 229 -13.58 -11.00 3.66
N THR A 230 -12.77 -11.06 2.62
CA THR A 230 -13.23 -11.28 1.23
C THR A 230 -12.99 -12.69 0.72
N GLY A 231 -12.06 -13.43 1.35
CA GLY A 231 -11.60 -14.73 0.86
C GLY A 231 -10.63 -14.65 -0.33
N VAL A 232 -10.29 -13.43 -0.80
CA VAL A 232 -9.35 -13.24 -1.91
C VAL A 232 -7.92 -13.33 -1.41
N PRO A 233 -7.04 -14.16 -2.01
CA PRO A 233 -5.65 -14.31 -1.56
C PRO A 233 -4.83 -13.03 -1.76
N PHE A 234 -3.84 -12.78 -0.89
CA PHE A 234 -3.01 -11.56 -0.89
C PHE A 234 -2.34 -11.27 -2.25
N ARG A 235 -1.84 -12.28 -2.94
CA ARG A 235 -1.20 -12.14 -4.26
C ARG A 235 -2.11 -11.67 -5.38
N TYR A 236 -3.42 -11.53 -5.12
CA TYR A 236 -4.42 -11.02 -6.05
C TYR A 236 -4.72 -9.52 -5.84
N LEU A 237 -4.06 -8.90 -4.88
CA LEU A 237 -4.25 -7.50 -4.55
C LEU A 237 -3.39 -6.60 -5.43
N GLU A 238 -4.01 -5.56 -6.00
CA GLU A 238 -3.25 -4.45 -6.60
C GLU A 238 -2.48 -3.67 -5.50
N PRO A 239 -1.51 -2.83 -5.84
CA PRO A 239 -0.90 -1.94 -4.85
C PRO A 239 -1.95 -1.12 -4.11
N LEU A 240 -1.83 -1.05 -2.77
CA LEU A 240 -2.76 -0.30 -1.94
C LEU A 240 -2.73 1.18 -2.31
N SER A 241 -3.90 1.79 -2.44
CA SER A 241 -4.04 3.21 -2.76
C SER A 241 -4.77 3.95 -1.65
N VAL A 242 -4.35 5.18 -1.38
CA VAL A 242 -5.08 6.12 -0.52
C VAL A 242 -5.57 7.28 -1.36
N LEU A 243 -6.87 7.48 -1.36
CA LEU A 243 -7.56 8.57 -2.05
C LEU A 243 -7.75 9.73 -1.07
N HIS A 244 -7.52 10.94 -1.55
CA HIS A 244 -7.77 12.17 -0.82
C HIS A 244 -8.69 13.07 -1.64
N TYR A 245 -9.67 13.65 -0.96
CA TYR A 245 -10.63 14.58 -1.53
C TYR A 245 -10.63 15.87 -0.72
N ALA A 246 -10.24 16.95 -1.31
CA ALA A 246 -10.50 18.29 -0.79
C ALA A 246 -11.97 18.68 -1.02
N VAL A 247 -12.41 19.79 -0.41
CA VAL A 247 -13.76 20.32 -0.62
C VAL A 247 -14.04 20.51 -2.11
N GLY A 248 -15.14 19.93 -2.58
CA GLY A 248 -15.59 19.99 -3.98
C GLY A 248 -14.94 18.97 -4.90
N GLU A 249 -13.95 18.19 -4.46
CA GLU A 249 -13.34 17.12 -5.26
C GLU A 249 -14.18 15.84 -5.19
N GLU A 250 -14.29 15.15 -6.32
CA GLU A 250 -15.13 13.95 -6.44
C GLU A 250 -14.55 12.91 -7.41
N ILE A 251 -15.11 11.72 -7.35
CA ILE A 251 -15.12 10.75 -8.44
C ILE A 251 -16.58 10.56 -8.83
N THR A 252 -16.93 10.94 -10.06
CA THR A 252 -18.28 10.76 -10.59
C THR A 252 -18.62 9.28 -10.74
N GLU A 253 -19.85 8.96 -11.13
CA GLU A 253 -20.29 7.58 -11.33
C GLU A 253 -19.38 6.82 -12.28
N HIS A 254 -18.87 5.68 -11.81
CA HIS A 254 -17.93 4.83 -12.50
C HIS A 254 -18.04 3.37 -12.04
N PHE A 255 -17.36 2.50 -12.74
CA PHE A 255 -17.16 1.11 -12.38
C PHE A 255 -15.68 0.87 -12.04
N ASP A 256 -15.44 -0.02 -11.10
CA ASP A 256 -14.07 -0.44 -10.75
C ASP A 256 -13.60 -1.67 -11.53
N PHE A 257 -14.52 -2.46 -12.06
CA PHE A 257 -14.17 -3.58 -12.92
C PHE A 257 -13.54 -3.13 -14.24
N VAL A 258 -12.76 -4.00 -14.85
CA VAL A 258 -12.25 -3.78 -16.21
C VAL A 258 -13.42 -3.87 -17.18
N ASP A 259 -13.84 -2.70 -17.72
CA ASP A 259 -15.04 -2.61 -18.58
C ASP A 259 -14.68 -2.90 -20.04
N PRO A 260 -15.30 -3.92 -20.68
CA PRO A 260 -15.07 -4.22 -22.10
C PRO A 260 -15.42 -3.05 -23.04
N LEU A 261 -16.30 -2.13 -22.60
CA LEU A 261 -16.69 -0.97 -23.40
C LEU A 261 -15.70 0.20 -23.29
N GLN A 262 -14.85 0.22 -22.26
CA GLN A 262 -13.96 1.33 -21.97
C GLN A 262 -12.48 0.95 -21.99
N THR A 263 -12.18 -0.35 -21.93
CA THR A 263 -10.80 -0.86 -21.85
C THR A 263 -10.33 -1.31 -23.21
N PRO A 264 -9.46 -0.57 -23.89
CA PRO A 264 -8.79 -1.06 -25.06
C PRO A 264 -7.94 -2.30 -24.73
N ASN A 265 -7.87 -3.25 -25.64
CA ASN A 265 -7.23 -4.55 -25.43
C ASN A 265 -7.76 -5.30 -24.20
N TYR A 266 -9.07 -5.22 -23.97
CA TYR A 266 -9.77 -5.83 -22.85
C TYR A 266 -9.35 -7.31 -22.62
N GLU A 267 -9.33 -8.12 -23.68
CA GLU A 267 -8.95 -9.53 -23.59
C GLU A 267 -7.49 -9.71 -23.10
N GLN A 268 -6.58 -8.83 -23.55
CA GLN A 268 -5.18 -8.87 -23.10
C GLN A 268 -5.09 -8.43 -21.63
N GLU A 269 -5.77 -7.38 -21.23
CA GLU A 269 -5.81 -6.94 -19.82
C GLU A 269 -6.32 -8.05 -18.90
N LEU A 270 -7.40 -8.75 -19.30
CA LEU A 270 -7.93 -9.88 -18.56
C LEU A 270 -6.97 -11.09 -18.55
N ALA A 271 -6.29 -11.33 -19.67
CA ALA A 271 -5.33 -12.43 -19.77
C ALA A 271 -4.10 -12.19 -18.89
N GLU A 272 -3.64 -10.97 -18.78
CA GLU A 272 -2.45 -10.58 -18.00
C GLU A 272 -2.78 -10.39 -16.51
N ASN A 273 -3.79 -9.58 -16.19
CA ASN A 273 -4.08 -9.10 -14.85
C ASN A 273 -5.36 -9.66 -14.23
N GLY A 274 -6.23 -10.30 -15.01
CA GLY A 274 -7.55 -10.75 -14.57
C GLY A 274 -8.55 -9.60 -14.37
N GLN A 275 -9.79 -9.95 -14.02
CA GLN A 275 -10.84 -8.99 -13.71
C GLN A 275 -10.67 -8.44 -12.29
N ARG A 276 -11.02 -7.16 -12.06
CA ARG A 276 -11.21 -6.62 -10.71
C ARG A 276 -12.52 -7.12 -10.14
N ILE A 277 -12.45 -8.07 -9.24
CA ILE A 277 -13.63 -8.78 -8.71
C ILE A 277 -14.16 -8.19 -7.40
N VAL A 278 -13.32 -7.51 -6.64
CA VAL A 278 -13.71 -6.86 -5.37
C VAL A 278 -13.01 -5.51 -5.26
N THR A 279 -13.75 -4.52 -4.76
CA THR A 279 -13.21 -3.26 -4.24
C THR A 279 -13.41 -3.21 -2.74
N PHE A 280 -12.36 -2.91 -2.00
CA PHE A 280 -12.40 -2.70 -0.56
C PHE A 280 -12.00 -1.25 -0.22
N LEU A 281 -12.87 -0.56 0.50
CA LEU A 281 -12.66 0.79 0.99
C LEU A 281 -12.41 0.77 2.50
N VAL A 282 -11.49 1.61 3.01
CA VAL A 282 -11.37 1.89 4.45
C VAL A 282 -11.36 3.39 4.64
N TYR A 283 -12.31 3.91 5.40
CA TYR A 283 -12.41 5.33 5.69
C TYR A 283 -11.41 5.71 6.79
N LEU A 284 -10.53 6.64 6.50
CA LEU A 284 -9.41 6.96 7.39
C LEU A 284 -9.69 8.12 8.34
N ASN A 285 -10.72 8.91 8.07
CA ASN A 285 -11.19 10.01 8.91
C ASN A 285 -12.69 10.20 8.79
N ASP A 286 -13.26 11.02 9.66
CA ASP A 286 -14.69 11.34 9.73
C ASP A 286 -14.96 12.83 10.04
N ASP A 287 -13.92 13.64 10.08
CA ASP A 287 -13.96 15.08 10.32
C ASP A 287 -14.29 15.88 9.04
N TYR A 288 -15.23 15.38 8.24
CA TYR A 288 -15.71 16.02 7.03
C TYR A 288 -17.25 15.93 6.91
N ALA A 289 -17.87 16.85 6.17
CA ALA A 289 -19.27 16.81 5.81
C ALA A 289 -19.44 16.54 4.30
N GLY A 290 -20.53 15.90 3.89
CA GLY A 290 -20.70 15.41 2.53
C GLY A 290 -19.81 14.20 2.26
N GLY A 291 -19.22 14.09 1.08
CA GLY A 291 -18.21 13.05 0.79
C GLY A 291 -18.72 11.62 0.83
N LYS A 292 -20.00 11.36 0.65
CA LYS A 292 -20.59 10.02 0.72
C LYS A 292 -20.07 9.13 -0.41
N THR A 293 -20.02 7.83 -0.14
CA THR A 293 -19.91 6.80 -1.17
C THR A 293 -21.32 6.36 -1.55
N GLU A 294 -21.71 6.56 -2.79
CA GLU A 294 -23.05 6.25 -3.28
C GLU A 294 -23.02 5.14 -4.31
N MET A 295 -23.97 4.20 -4.20
CA MET A 295 -24.23 3.14 -5.17
C MET A 295 -25.71 3.23 -5.59
N PRO A 296 -26.04 4.03 -6.61
CA PRO A 296 -27.41 4.39 -6.93
C PRO A 296 -28.28 3.19 -7.30
N GLU A 297 -27.78 2.22 -8.03
CA GLU A 297 -28.52 1.02 -8.43
C GLU A 297 -28.87 0.10 -7.24
N LEU A 298 -28.18 0.26 -6.12
CA LEU A 298 -28.41 -0.50 -4.88
C LEU A 298 -29.11 0.32 -3.81
N GLY A 299 -29.36 1.61 -4.06
CA GLY A 299 -29.93 2.52 -3.06
C GLY A 299 -29.05 2.75 -1.85
N ILE A 300 -27.74 2.51 -1.97
CA ILE A 300 -26.76 2.67 -0.89
C ILE A 300 -26.16 4.07 -0.94
N SER A 301 -26.21 4.78 0.20
CA SER A 301 -25.58 6.09 0.41
C SER A 301 -24.87 6.06 1.76
N HIS A 302 -23.56 5.80 1.75
CA HIS A 302 -22.76 5.54 2.94
C HIS A 302 -21.90 6.76 3.31
N GLN A 303 -22.09 7.25 4.55
CA GLN A 303 -21.22 8.24 5.19
C GLN A 303 -20.19 7.50 6.02
N GLY A 304 -18.96 7.36 5.50
CA GLY A 304 -17.92 6.60 6.20
C GLY A 304 -17.47 7.27 7.50
N GLN A 305 -17.23 6.46 8.53
CA GLN A 305 -16.63 6.87 9.78
C GLN A 305 -15.17 6.38 9.87
N LYS A 306 -14.36 7.05 10.68
CA LYS A 306 -12.95 6.68 10.86
C LYS A 306 -12.80 5.22 11.31
N GLY A 307 -12.04 4.45 10.56
CA GLY A 307 -11.79 3.04 10.83
C GLY A 307 -12.80 2.07 10.22
N GLU A 308 -13.87 2.54 9.59
CA GLU A 308 -14.83 1.67 8.92
C GLU A 308 -14.28 1.07 7.62
N GLY A 309 -14.65 -0.20 7.37
CA GLY A 309 -14.42 -0.90 6.12
C GLY A 309 -15.72 -1.12 5.35
N LEU A 310 -15.66 -1.00 4.03
CA LEU A 310 -16.75 -1.33 3.11
C LEU A 310 -16.17 -2.10 1.93
N PHE A 311 -16.73 -3.27 1.57
CA PHE A 311 -16.38 -3.87 0.30
C PHE A 311 -17.60 -4.19 -0.53
N PHE A 312 -17.40 -4.26 -1.84
CA PHE A 312 -18.39 -4.71 -2.80
C PHE A 312 -17.77 -5.58 -3.88
N VAL A 313 -18.56 -6.56 -4.33
CA VAL A 313 -18.16 -7.52 -5.36
C VAL A 313 -18.54 -6.96 -6.72
N ASN A 314 -17.55 -6.77 -7.60
CA ASN A 314 -17.67 -6.09 -8.90
C ASN A 314 -18.11 -7.00 -10.04
N ALA A 315 -18.02 -8.31 -9.87
CA ALA A 315 -18.25 -9.28 -10.94
C ALA A 315 -19.08 -10.47 -10.45
N HIS A 316 -19.84 -11.04 -11.35
CA HIS A 316 -20.55 -12.29 -11.13
C HIS A 316 -19.57 -13.48 -10.98
N PRO A 317 -20.02 -14.65 -10.43
CA PRO A 317 -19.15 -15.83 -10.29
C PRO A 317 -18.54 -16.35 -11.60
N ASN A 318 -19.18 -16.07 -12.75
CA ASN A 318 -18.67 -16.40 -14.08
C ASN A 318 -17.62 -15.42 -14.61
N GLY A 319 -17.30 -14.35 -13.85
CA GLY A 319 -16.34 -13.30 -14.21
C GLY A 319 -16.93 -12.10 -14.95
N ASP A 320 -18.21 -12.14 -15.32
CA ASP A 320 -18.87 -11.03 -16.00
C ASP A 320 -19.03 -9.82 -15.05
N PRO A 321 -18.81 -8.59 -15.53
CA PRO A 321 -19.01 -7.38 -14.76
C PRO A 321 -20.45 -7.21 -14.27
N ASP A 322 -20.62 -6.87 -12.98
CA ASP A 322 -21.93 -6.52 -12.43
C ASP A 322 -22.16 -5.00 -12.48
N ARG A 323 -22.91 -4.54 -13.46
CA ARG A 323 -23.15 -3.10 -13.66
C ARG A 323 -23.97 -2.42 -12.56
N ARG A 324 -24.61 -3.19 -11.66
CA ARG A 324 -25.27 -2.64 -10.48
C ARG A 324 -24.28 -2.05 -9.46
N THR A 325 -22.99 -2.32 -9.61
CA THR A 325 -21.92 -1.77 -8.77
C THR A 325 -21.42 -0.40 -9.21
N VAL A 326 -22.13 0.27 -10.12
CA VAL A 326 -21.88 1.69 -10.42
C VAL A 326 -21.88 2.48 -9.11
N HIS A 327 -20.86 3.30 -8.91
CA HIS A 327 -20.72 4.06 -7.67
C HIS A 327 -20.00 5.39 -7.88
N ALA A 328 -20.14 6.28 -6.90
CA ALA A 328 -19.51 7.60 -6.89
C ALA A 328 -18.93 7.91 -5.51
N GLY A 329 -17.83 8.66 -5.51
CA GLY A 329 -17.32 9.33 -4.33
C GLY A 329 -17.75 10.79 -4.38
N ARG A 330 -18.85 11.15 -3.69
CA ARG A 330 -19.38 12.50 -3.70
C ARG A 330 -18.44 13.49 -3.03
N PRO A 331 -18.50 14.78 -3.40
CA PRO A 331 -17.55 15.77 -2.87
C PRO A 331 -17.82 16.07 -1.41
N PRO A 332 -16.75 16.21 -0.58
CA PRO A 332 -16.88 16.84 0.71
C PRO A 332 -17.35 18.30 0.56
N THR A 333 -18.22 18.74 1.47
CA THR A 333 -18.68 20.13 1.56
C THR A 333 -17.91 20.90 2.64
N GLN A 334 -17.28 20.19 3.57
CA GLN A 334 -16.39 20.70 4.60
C GLN A 334 -15.34 19.64 4.95
N GLY A 335 -14.15 20.07 5.34
CA GLY A 335 -13.06 19.17 5.71
C GLY A 335 -12.43 18.47 4.50
N GLU A 336 -11.67 17.44 4.77
CA GLU A 336 -11.00 16.60 3.77
C GLU A 336 -11.42 15.14 3.99
N LYS A 337 -11.63 14.37 2.93
CA LYS A 337 -11.94 12.94 3.05
C LYS A 337 -10.73 12.13 2.63
N TRP A 338 -10.37 11.13 3.45
CA TRP A 338 -9.29 10.19 3.21
C TRP A 338 -9.82 8.77 3.22
N VAL A 339 -9.55 8.01 2.15
CA VAL A 339 -10.07 6.63 1.98
C VAL A 339 -8.99 5.74 1.39
N VAL A 340 -8.74 4.58 1.99
CA VAL A 340 -8.04 3.48 1.30
C VAL A 340 -8.96 2.93 0.22
N SER A 341 -8.42 2.69 -0.97
CA SER A 341 -9.05 1.93 -2.03
C SER A 341 -8.14 0.77 -2.42
N GLN A 342 -8.65 -0.45 -2.29
CA GLN A 342 -7.95 -1.68 -2.62
C GLN A 342 -8.72 -2.46 -3.67
N PHE A 343 -8.12 -2.65 -4.83
CA PHE A 343 -8.64 -3.54 -5.85
C PHE A 343 -8.10 -4.95 -5.68
N MET A 344 -8.97 -5.94 -5.89
CA MET A 344 -8.63 -7.36 -5.85
C MET A 344 -8.97 -7.99 -7.19
N ARG A 345 -8.02 -8.72 -7.74
CA ARG A 345 -8.12 -9.33 -9.06
C ARG A 345 -8.61 -10.78 -9.00
N SER A 346 -9.03 -11.32 -10.13
CA SER A 346 -9.46 -12.71 -10.28
C SER A 346 -8.28 -13.69 -10.48
N ARG A 347 -7.04 -13.19 -10.56
CA ARG A 347 -5.82 -13.98 -10.71
C ARG A 347 -4.64 -13.31 -9.99
N PRO A 348 -3.59 -14.10 -9.67
CA PRO A 348 -2.43 -13.55 -8.97
C PRO A 348 -1.67 -12.55 -9.84
N LEU A 349 -1.12 -11.52 -9.18
CA LEU A 349 -0.29 -10.48 -9.81
C LEU A 349 1.21 -10.76 -9.66
N PHE A 350 1.61 -11.67 -8.75
CA PHE A 350 2.98 -12.09 -8.54
C PHE A 350 3.10 -13.51 -8.00
#